data_a29f71860ec5c47b6ef932232bcd3915
#
_entry.id   a29f71860ec5c47b6ef932232bcd3915
#
_cell.length_a   1.000
_cell.length_b   1.000
_cell.length_c   1.000
_cell.angle_alpha   90.00
_cell.angle_beta   90.00
_cell.angle_gamma   90.00
#
_symmetry.space_group_name_H-M   'P 1'
#
loop_
_entity.id
_entity.type
_entity.pdbx_description
1 polymer ?
#
loop_
_entity_poly.entity_id
_entity_poly.type
_entity_poly.pdbx_seq_one_letter_code
_entity_poly.pdbx_strand_id
1 'polypeptide(L)'
;PILTVLLGVLILRERLRVTQWIALGIAAAAVGVIVAGYGAFPWIALSLATSFGLYGLVKKQIGPSVDAVSGLTLESLWLTPVAIIQLIAVGVTAGLTLGTAGAVHTVLLLLAGVMTATPLLLFAAGARRVPLTVIGLLQFVAPILQFTIGVWILQEPMPPERWIGFALVWVALVILSADSVSAAHRSRRTVSDVADLT
;
A
#
# COMPACT_ATOMS: atom_id res chain seq x y z
N PRO A 1 -1.65 1.80 5.48
CA PRO A 1 -1.00 0.71 6.21
C PRO A 1 -1.68 0.35 7.53
N ILE A 2 -1.88 1.30 8.46
CA ILE A 2 -2.47 1.04 9.79
C ILE A 2 -3.84 0.35 9.67
N LEU A 3 -4.74 0.86 8.85
CA LEU A 3 -6.06 0.29 8.62
C LEU A 3 -5.99 -1.14 8.06
N THR A 4 -5.09 -1.39 7.12
CA THR A 4 -4.87 -2.73 6.55
C THR A 4 -4.44 -3.73 7.63
N VAL A 5 -3.52 -3.33 8.51
CA VAL A 5 -3.08 -4.15 9.65
C VAL A 5 -4.24 -4.41 10.62
N LEU A 6 -5.00 -3.36 10.98
CA LEU A 6 -6.14 -3.49 11.87
C LEU A 6 -7.23 -4.41 11.31
N LEU A 7 -7.52 -4.35 10.01
CA LEU A 7 -8.45 -5.26 9.34
C LEU A 7 -7.95 -6.71 9.37
N GLY A 8 -6.65 -6.95 9.19
CA GLY A 8 -6.05 -8.26 9.34
C GLY A 8 -6.22 -8.83 10.75
N VAL A 9 -5.97 -8.01 11.77
CA VAL A 9 -6.12 -8.43 13.17
C VAL A 9 -7.60 -8.64 13.55
N LEU A 10 -8.47 -7.67 13.25
CA LEU A 10 -9.86 -7.67 13.74
C LEU A 10 -10.75 -8.64 12.97
N ILE A 11 -10.59 -8.71 11.64
CA ILE A 11 -11.50 -9.52 10.78
C ILE A 11 -10.90 -10.91 10.52
N LEU A 12 -9.62 -10.97 10.15
CA LEU A 12 -8.95 -12.25 9.85
C LEU A 12 -8.36 -12.91 11.10
N ARG A 13 -8.43 -12.24 12.26
CA ARG A 13 -7.89 -12.73 13.54
C ARG A 13 -6.39 -13.09 13.46
N GLU A 14 -5.65 -12.37 12.62
CA GLU A 14 -4.20 -12.52 12.51
C GLU A 14 -3.53 -12.05 13.80
N ARG A 15 -2.50 -12.75 14.25
CA ARG A 15 -1.79 -12.42 15.49
C ARG A 15 -0.56 -11.59 15.18
N LEU A 16 -0.49 -10.41 15.79
CA LEU A 16 0.69 -9.56 15.79
C LEU A 16 1.62 -9.92 16.96
N ARG A 17 2.92 -9.81 16.72
CA ARG A 17 3.91 -9.84 17.79
C ARG A 17 3.91 -8.52 18.54
N VAL A 18 4.43 -8.52 19.76
CA VAL A 18 4.52 -7.30 20.58
C VAL A 18 5.31 -6.19 19.87
N THR A 19 6.41 -6.55 19.23
CA THR A 19 7.22 -5.61 18.41
C THR A 19 6.42 -4.95 17.29
N GLN A 20 5.51 -5.69 16.64
CA GLN A 20 4.66 -5.19 15.58
C GLN A 20 3.57 -4.25 16.14
N TRP A 21 3.04 -4.52 17.33
CA TRP A 21 2.14 -3.61 18.02
C TRP A 21 2.82 -2.29 18.40
N ILE A 22 4.05 -2.35 18.89
CA ILE A 22 4.84 -1.15 19.19
C ILE A 22 5.07 -0.32 17.92
N ALA A 23 5.50 -0.96 16.84
CA ALA A 23 5.71 -0.27 15.56
C ALA A 23 4.41 0.35 15.00
N LEU A 24 3.28 -0.36 15.12
CA LEU A 24 1.97 0.16 14.73
C LEU A 24 1.56 1.38 15.56
N GLY A 25 1.81 1.35 16.87
CA GLY A 25 1.58 2.47 17.78
C GLY A 25 2.43 3.71 17.42
N ILE A 26 3.71 3.51 17.13
CA ILE A 26 4.61 4.59 16.67
C ILE A 26 4.13 5.16 15.32
N ALA A 27 3.73 4.30 14.38
CA ALA A 27 3.19 4.75 13.09
C ALA A 27 1.87 5.52 13.25
N ALA A 28 1.00 5.11 14.17
CA ALA A 28 -0.22 5.85 14.49
C ALA A 28 0.08 7.22 15.10
N ALA A 29 1.06 7.30 15.99
CA ALA A 29 1.54 8.58 16.53
C ALA A 29 2.11 9.50 15.44
N ALA A 30 2.88 8.94 14.50
CA ALA A 30 3.40 9.67 13.34
C ALA A 30 2.29 10.33 12.51
N VAL A 31 1.25 9.55 12.20
CA VAL A 31 0.07 10.06 11.48
C VAL A 31 -0.62 11.16 12.29
N GLY A 32 -0.78 10.97 13.61
CA GLY A 32 -1.36 11.97 14.50
C GLY A 32 -0.61 13.30 14.47
N VAL A 33 0.73 13.27 14.53
CA VAL A 33 1.58 14.48 14.44
C VAL A 33 1.40 15.19 13.10
N ILE A 34 1.42 14.44 11.98
CA ILE A 34 1.24 15.01 10.64
C ILE A 34 -0.15 15.65 10.49
N VAL A 35 -1.19 14.96 10.95
CA VAL A 35 -2.59 15.46 10.88
C VAL A 35 -2.78 16.70 11.74
N ALA A 36 -2.20 16.73 12.94
CA ALA A 36 -2.27 17.89 13.82
C ALA A 36 -1.61 19.13 13.19
N GLY A 37 -0.49 18.94 12.48
CA GLY A 37 0.19 20.03 11.77
C GLY A 37 -0.52 20.48 10.47
N TYR A 38 -1.42 19.64 9.92
CA TYR A 38 -2.09 19.96 8.65
C TYR A 38 -3.24 20.94 8.80
N GLY A 39 -3.78 21.11 10.01
CA GLY A 39 -4.84 22.08 10.31
C GLY A 39 -6.22 21.82 9.68
N ALA A 40 -6.37 20.70 8.95
CA ALA A 40 -7.62 20.30 8.32
C ALA A 40 -7.85 18.80 8.49
N PHE A 41 -9.12 18.37 8.58
CA PHE A 41 -9.45 16.96 8.72
C PHE A 41 -9.15 16.20 7.42
N PRO A 42 -8.37 15.09 7.46
CA PRO A 42 -7.83 14.44 6.27
C PRO A 42 -8.82 13.45 5.62
N TRP A 43 -9.98 13.92 5.18
CA TRP A 43 -11.04 13.10 4.59
C TRP A 43 -10.57 12.22 3.44
N ILE A 44 -9.80 12.82 2.51
CA ILE A 44 -9.28 12.11 1.34
C ILE A 44 -8.36 10.97 1.77
N ALA A 45 -7.42 11.24 2.69
CA ALA A 45 -6.49 10.23 3.17
C ALA A 45 -7.20 9.07 3.89
N LEU A 46 -8.22 9.38 4.70
CA LEU A 46 -9.02 8.37 5.40
C LEU A 46 -9.87 7.53 4.43
N SER A 47 -10.49 8.17 3.43
CA SER A 47 -11.26 7.47 2.40
C SER A 47 -10.37 6.54 1.58
N LEU A 48 -9.20 7.00 1.15
CA LEU A 48 -8.23 6.17 0.43
C LEU A 48 -7.70 5.03 1.30
N ALA A 49 -7.35 5.30 2.56
CA ALA A 49 -6.87 4.28 3.49
C ALA A 49 -7.92 3.20 3.73
N THR A 50 -9.19 3.59 3.91
CA THR A 50 -10.31 2.66 4.11
C THR A 50 -10.56 1.84 2.85
N SER A 51 -10.66 2.49 1.70
CA SER A 51 -10.89 1.82 0.41
C SER A 51 -9.78 0.81 0.10
N PHE A 52 -8.52 1.21 0.27
CA PHE A 52 -7.39 0.34 -0.01
C PHE A 52 -7.24 -0.80 1.03
N GLY A 53 -7.55 -0.53 2.29
CA GLY A 53 -7.59 -1.55 3.34
C GLY A 53 -8.67 -2.61 3.08
N LEU A 54 -9.87 -2.18 2.72
CA LEU A 54 -10.97 -3.08 2.34
C LEU A 54 -10.65 -3.87 1.07
N TYR A 55 -10.05 -3.22 0.07
CA TYR A 55 -9.57 -3.91 -1.13
C TYR A 55 -8.60 -5.04 -0.79
N GLY A 56 -7.61 -4.78 0.06
CA GLY A 56 -6.66 -5.80 0.53
C GLY A 56 -7.33 -6.95 1.28
N LEU A 57 -8.32 -6.63 2.12
CA LEU A 57 -9.12 -7.62 2.85
C LEU A 57 -9.90 -8.54 1.90
N VAL A 58 -10.62 -7.96 0.93
CA VAL A 58 -11.36 -8.71 -0.08
C VAL A 58 -10.41 -9.59 -0.90
N LYS A 59 -9.29 -9.03 -1.37
CA LYS A 59 -8.27 -9.80 -2.11
C LYS A 59 -7.74 -10.98 -1.29
N LYS A 60 -7.56 -10.81 0.01
CA LYS A 60 -7.13 -11.88 0.91
C LYS A 60 -8.19 -12.97 1.03
N GLN A 61 -9.47 -12.59 1.18
CA GLN A 61 -10.57 -13.53 1.35
C GLN A 61 -10.87 -14.34 0.09
N ILE A 62 -10.87 -13.70 -1.09
CA ILE A 62 -11.15 -14.38 -2.37
C ILE A 62 -9.92 -15.10 -2.94
N GLY A 63 -8.73 -14.80 -2.44
CA GLY A 63 -7.46 -15.31 -2.95
C GLY A 63 -7.35 -16.82 -3.08
N PRO A 64 -7.92 -17.66 -2.19
CA PRO A 64 -7.93 -19.11 -2.36
C PRO A 64 -8.70 -19.58 -3.60
N SER A 65 -9.73 -18.83 -4.03
CA SER A 65 -10.66 -19.24 -5.11
C SER A 65 -10.37 -18.58 -6.46
N VAL A 66 -9.71 -17.42 -6.46
CA VAL A 66 -9.50 -16.63 -7.68
C VAL A 66 -8.02 -16.24 -7.79
N ASP A 67 -7.38 -16.52 -8.90
CA ASP A 67 -6.01 -16.10 -9.14
C ASP A 67 -5.89 -14.58 -9.37
N ALA A 68 -4.66 -14.03 -9.25
CA ALA A 68 -4.47 -12.58 -9.28
C ALA A 68 -4.81 -11.96 -10.64
N VAL A 69 -4.52 -12.68 -11.73
CA VAL A 69 -4.78 -12.18 -13.10
C VAL A 69 -6.27 -12.20 -13.39
N SER A 70 -6.93 -13.34 -13.14
CA SER A 70 -8.38 -13.47 -13.33
C SER A 70 -9.16 -12.48 -12.47
N GLY A 71 -8.74 -12.28 -11.20
CA GLY A 71 -9.34 -11.30 -10.31
C GLY A 71 -9.23 -9.88 -10.84
N LEU A 72 -8.04 -9.44 -11.27
CA LEU A 72 -7.86 -8.09 -11.81
C LEU A 72 -8.59 -7.93 -13.15
N THR A 73 -8.64 -8.97 -13.98
CA THR A 73 -9.38 -8.94 -15.25
C THR A 73 -10.88 -8.73 -15.00
N LEU A 74 -11.48 -9.48 -14.07
CA LEU A 74 -12.88 -9.32 -13.70
C LEU A 74 -13.18 -7.92 -13.15
N GLU A 75 -12.33 -7.40 -12.26
CA GLU A 75 -12.46 -6.04 -11.74
C GLU A 75 -12.41 -4.99 -12.84
N SER A 76 -11.43 -5.10 -13.74
CA SER A 76 -11.30 -4.19 -14.88
C SER A 76 -12.51 -4.27 -15.80
N LEU A 77 -13.02 -5.48 -16.07
CA LEU A 77 -14.20 -5.67 -16.90
C LEU A 77 -15.45 -5.02 -16.28
N TRP A 78 -15.67 -5.19 -14.97
CA TRP A 78 -16.77 -4.56 -14.27
C TRP A 78 -16.67 -3.03 -14.21
N LEU A 79 -15.44 -2.48 -14.15
CA LEU A 79 -15.22 -1.04 -14.13
C LEU A 79 -15.20 -0.42 -15.55
N THR A 80 -15.06 -1.23 -16.59
CA THR A 80 -15.01 -0.73 -17.98
C THR A 80 -16.23 0.14 -18.37
N PRO A 81 -17.49 -0.22 -18.08
CA PRO A 81 -18.63 0.63 -18.40
C PRO A 81 -18.52 2.02 -17.73
N VAL A 82 -18.11 2.05 -16.45
CA VAL A 82 -17.94 3.30 -15.70
C VAL A 82 -16.81 4.14 -16.32
N ALA A 83 -15.70 3.50 -16.68
CA ALA A 83 -14.58 4.17 -17.34
C ALA A 83 -14.96 4.75 -18.71
N ILE A 84 -15.77 4.04 -19.49
CA ILE A 84 -16.28 4.54 -20.79
C ILE A 84 -17.17 5.76 -20.58
N ILE A 85 -18.12 5.69 -19.63
CA ILE A 85 -19.01 6.84 -19.32
C ILE A 85 -18.16 8.05 -18.90
N GLN A 86 -17.19 7.85 -18.02
CA GLN A 86 -16.29 8.91 -17.57
C GLN A 86 -15.46 9.48 -18.72
N LEU A 87 -14.93 8.63 -19.60
CA LEU A 87 -14.16 9.05 -20.79
C LEU A 87 -15.01 9.90 -21.74
N ILE A 88 -16.27 9.51 -21.99
CA ILE A 88 -17.21 10.28 -22.79
C ILE A 88 -17.51 11.62 -22.12
N ALA A 89 -17.80 11.62 -20.80
CA ALA A 89 -18.09 12.85 -20.06
C ALA A 89 -16.91 13.84 -20.13
N VAL A 90 -15.67 13.37 -19.91
CA VAL A 90 -14.46 14.19 -20.04
C VAL A 90 -14.28 14.68 -21.49
N GLY A 91 -14.51 13.80 -22.48
CA GLY A 91 -14.40 14.17 -23.88
C GLY A 91 -15.34 15.29 -24.29
N VAL A 92 -16.57 15.30 -23.76
CA VAL A 92 -17.56 16.34 -24.07
C VAL A 92 -17.31 17.64 -23.30
N THR A 93 -16.84 17.54 -22.03
CA THR A 93 -16.71 18.73 -21.15
C THR A 93 -15.35 19.42 -21.23
N ALA A 94 -14.27 18.65 -21.30
CA ALA A 94 -12.88 19.14 -21.21
C ALA A 94 -12.04 18.87 -22.47
N GLY A 95 -12.54 18.00 -23.36
CA GLY A 95 -11.79 17.51 -24.51
C GLY A 95 -10.84 16.37 -24.16
N LEU A 96 -10.62 15.46 -25.11
CA LEU A 96 -9.66 14.37 -24.96
C LEU A 96 -8.27 14.82 -25.39
N THR A 97 -7.29 14.58 -24.55
CA THR A 97 -5.88 14.84 -24.85
C THR A 97 -5.19 13.65 -25.54
N LEU A 98 -5.82 12.48 -25.54
CA LEU A 98 -5.33 11.28 -26.20
C LEU A 98 -5.29 11.50 -27.73
N GLY A 99 -4.11 11.42 -28.31
CA GLY A 99 -3.89 11.63 -29.74
C GLY A 99 -3.81 13.11 -30.18
N THR A 100 -4.21 14.07 -29.34
CA THR A 100 -4.22 15.50 -29.70
C THR A 100 -3.07 16.30 -29.07
N ALA A 101 -2.56 15.87 -27.91
CA ALA A 101 -1.47 16.54 -27.18
C ALA A 101 -0.06 16.03 -27.53
N GLY A 102 0.10 15.36 -28.68
CA GLY A 102 1.37 14.85 -29.16
C GLY A 102 1.63 13.37 -28.84
N ALA A 103 2.60 12.79 -29.58
CA ALA A 103 2.90 11.36 -29.48
C ALA A 103 3.41 10.94 -28.09
N VAL A 104 4.30 11.73 -27.47
CA VAL A 104 4.84 11.42 -26.15
C VAL A 104 3.74 11.37 -25.09
N HIS A 105 2.83 12.35 -25.10
CA HIS A 105 1.69 12.38 -24.17
C HIS A 105 0.79 11.16 -24.36
N THR A 106 0.50 10.80 -25.59
CA THR A 106 -0.32 9.62 -25.91
C THR A 106 0.34 8.32 -25.42
N VAL A 107 1.65 8.15 -25.66
CA VAL A 107 2.40 6.99 -25.18
C VAL A 107 2.41 6.92 -23.65
N LEU A 108 2.62 8.04 -22.97
CA LEU A 108 2.59 8.08 -21.50
C LEU A 108 1.21 7.71 -20.94
N LEU A 109 0.12 8.16 -21.55
CA LEU A 109 -1.24 7.78 -21.16
C LEU A 109 -1.49 6.27 -21.34
N LEU A 110 -1.04 5.67 -22.43
CA LEU A 110 -1.16 4.23 -22.66
C LEU A 110 -0.31 3.42 -21.69
N LEU A 111 0.92 3.88 -21.39
CA LEU A 111 1.80 3.25 -20.43
C LEU A 111 1.25 3.36 -19.00
N ALA A 112 0.48 4.39 -18.64
CA ALA A 112 -0.10 4.56 -17.32
C ALA A 112 -0.98 3.36 -16.91
N GLY A 113 -1.69 2.74 -17.86
CA GLY A 113 -2.45 1.50 -17.61
C GLY A 113 -1.56 0.35 -17.17
N VAL A 114 -0.46 0.12 -17.88
CA VAL A 114 0.50 -0.95 -17.54
C VAL A 114 1.19 -0.66 -16.20
N MET A 115 1.60 0.59 -15.97
CA MET A 115 2.23 1.03 -14.72
C MET A 115 1.30 0.90 -13.51
N THR A 116 -0.02 1.00 -13.72
CA THR A 116 -1.02 0.80 -12.66
C THR A 116 -1.35 -0.68 -12.47
N ALA A 117 -1.54 -1.43 -13.54
CA ALA A 117 -1.92 -2.84 -13.48
C ALA A 117 -0.82 -3.71 -12.85
N THR A 118 0.45 -3.43 -13.13
CA THR A 118 1.57 -4.24 -12.64
C THR A 118 1.64 -4.27 -11.10
N PRO A 119 1.67 -3.14 -10.37
CA PRO A 119 1.67 -3.15 -8.91
C PRO A 119 0.40 -3.78 -8.32
N LEU A 120 -0.77 -3.59 -8.94
CA LEU A 120 -2.02 -4.20 -8.50
C LEU A 120 -1.98 -5.73 -8.61
N LEU A 121 -1.43 -6.28 -9.69
CA LEU A 121 -1.22 -7.71 -9.86
C LEU A 121 -0.26 -8.26 -8.80
N LEU A 122 0.86 -7.59 -8.57
CA LEU A 122 1.85 -7.99 -7.56
C LEU A 122 1.23 -7.93 -6.16
N PHE A 123 0.47 -6.88 -5.85
CA PHE A 123 -0.26 -6.76 -4.60
C PHE A 123 -1.28 -7.91 -4.41
N ALA A 124 -2.11 -8.17 -5.42
CA ALA A 124 -3.08 -9.26 -5.38
C ALA A 124 -2.41 -10.63 -5.22
N ALA A 125 -1.30 -10.88 -5.92
CA ALA A 125 -0.51 -12.10 -5.78
C ALA A 125 0.12 -12.23 -4.37
N GLY A 126 0.60 -11.13 -3.80
CA GLY A 126 1.13 -11.06 -2.44
C GLY A 126 0.05 -11.30 -1.38
N ALA A 127 -1.11 -10.65 -1.52
CA ALA A 127 -2.22 -10.76 -0.57
C ALA A 127 -2.74 -12.19 -0.39
N ARG A 128 -2.63 -13.01 -1.43
CA ARG A 128 -3.01 -14.43 -1.37
C ARG A 128 -2.03 -15.29 -0.57
N ARG A 129 -0.75 -14.93 -0.54
CA ARG A 129 0.35 -15.78 -0.03
C ARG A 129 0.79 -15.43 1.38
N VAL A 130 0.64 -14.17 1.79
CA VAL A 130 1.11 -13.71 3.09
C VAL A 130 -0.04 -13.14 3.93
N PRO A 131 0.08 -13.08 5.27
CA PRO A 131 -0.89 -12.43 6.13
C PRO A 131 -1.14 -10.97 5.72
N LEU A 132 -2.39 -10.50 5.86
CA LEU A 132 -2.76 -9.13 5.52
C LEU A 132 -2.01 -8.10 6.39
N THR A 133 -1.74 -8.46 7.64
CA THR A 133 -0.91 -7.67 8.55
C THR A 133 0.50 -7.45 8.01
N VAL A 134 1.14 -8.47 7.42
CA VAL A 134 2.46 -8.35 6.80
C VAL A 134 2.43 -7.39 5.62
N ILE A 135 1.40 -7.48 4.77
CA ILE A 135 1.22 -6.54 3.65
C ILE A 135 1.07 -5.12 4.17
N GLY A 136 0.21 -4.91 5.18
CA GLY A 136 0.01 -3.60 5.78
C GLY A 136 1.30 -3.01 6.36
N LEU A 137 2.14 -3.84 6.95
CA LEU A 137 3.45 -3.41 7.47
C LEU A 137 4.42 -3.07 6.33
N LEU A 138 4.46 -3.84 5.25
CA LEU A 138 5.28 -3.55 4.07
C LEU A 138 4.87 -2.25 3.37
N GLN A 139 3.60 -1.87 3.45
CA GLN A 139 3.12 -0.60 2.88
C GLN A 139 3.78 0.64 3.50
N PHE A 140 4.39 0.55 4.70
CA PHE A 140 5.15 1.66 5.26
C PHE A 140 6.42 2.02 4.48
N VAL A 141 6.86 1.16 3.55
CA VAL A 141 7.97 1.49 2.63
C VAL A 141 7.56 2.60 1.66
N ALA A 142 6.30 2.65 1.23
CA ALA A 142 5.81 3.66 0.29
C ALA A 142 5.97 5.11 0.78
N PRO A 143 5.62 5.48 2.02
CA PRO A 143 5.90 6.80 2.57
C PRO A 143 7.38 7.20 2.54
N ILE A 144 8.31 6.27 2.74
CA ILE A 144 9.75 6.58 2.66
C ILE A 144 10.13 6.97 1.22
N LEU A 145 9.69 6.18 0.24
CA LEU A 145 9.97 6.48 -1.16
C LEU A 145 9.34 7.80 -1.58
N GLN A 146 8.10 8.07 -1.16
CA GLN A 146 7.41 9.33 -1.42
C GLN A 146 8.14 10.51 -0.77
N PHE A 147 8.58 10.37 0.48
CA PHE A 147 9.39 11.37 1.16
C PHE A 147 10.68 11.68 0.40
N THR A 148 11.41 10.63 0.01
CA THR A 148 12.67 10.78 -0.72
C THR A 148 12.47 11.55 -2.04
N ILE A 149 11.42 11.21 -2.79
CA ILE A 149 11.09 11.89 -4.05
C ILE A 149 10.65 13.33 -3.77
N GLY A 150 9.75 13.55 -2.81
CA GLY A 150 9.24 14.89 -2.48
C GLY A 150 10.34 15.84 -2.06
N VAL A 151 11.21 15.42 -1.14
CA VAL A 151 12.25 16.29 -0.57
C VAL A 151 13.44 16.48 -1.53
N TRP A 152 13.97 15.39 -2.11
CA TRP A 152 15.23 15.46 -2.87
C TRP A 152 15.04 15.75 -4.35
N ILE A 153 13.92 15.27 -4.94
CA ILE A 153 13.68 15.47 -6.38
C ILE A 153 12.78 16.68 -6.60
N LEU A 154 11.65 16.77 -5.88
CA LEU A 154 10.66 17.82 -6.08
C LEU A 154 10.95 19.07 -5.22
N GLN A 155 11.91 19.01 -4.29
CA GLN A 155 12.29 20.13 -3.40
C GLN A 155 11.10 20.73 -2.65
N GLU A 156 10.16 19.86 -2.20
CA GLU A 156 8.99 20.33 -1.48
C GLU A 156 9.36 20.92 -0.12
N PRO A 157 8.74 22.04 0.29
CA PRO A 157 8.96 22.62 1.61
C PRO A 157 8.48 21.65 2.68
N MET A 158 9.35 21.38 3.65
CA MET A 158 9.09 20.41 4.73
C MET A 158 8.96 21.11 6.06
N PRO A 159 7.73 21.39 6.53
CA PRO A 159 7.51 21.94 7.87
C PRO A 159 7.94 20.91 8.95
N PRO A 160 8.29 21.38 10.17
CA PRO A 160 8.81 20.53 11.25
C PRO A 160 7.93 19.32 11.58
N GLU A 161 6.62 19.46 11.52
CA GLU A 161 5.65 18.39 11.81
C GLU A 161 5.79 17.21 10.83
N ARG A 162 6.10 17.49 9.56
CA ARG A 162 6.37 16.45 8.57
C ARG A 162 7.67 15.72 8.85
N TRP A 163 8.74 16.45 9.22
CA TRP A 163 10.01 15.83 9.62
C TRP A 163 9.84 14.87 10.80
N ILE A 164 9.14 15.32 11.86
CA ILE A 164 8.87 14.49 13.04
C ILE A 164 8.04 13.26 12.64
N GLY A 165 6.98 13.44 11.87
CA GLY A 165 6.14 12.34 11.42
C GLY A 165 6.90 11.30 10.60
N PHE A 166 7.73 11.72 9.63
CA PHE A 166 8.53 10.79 8.84
C PHE A 166 9.64 10.10 9.66
N ALA A 167 10.27 10.81 10.60
CA ALA A 167 11.23 10.20 11.52
C ALA A 167 10.59 9.07 12.33
N LEU A 168 9.39 9.27 12.83
CA LEU A 168 8.63 8.23 13.54
C LEU A 168 8.27 7.04 12.62
N VAL A 169 7.87 7.29 11.38
CA VAL A 169 7.65 6.23 10.39
C VAL A 169 8.90 5.41 10.16
N TRP A 170 10.07 6.06 10.05
CA TRP A 170 11.35 5.37 9.88
C TRP A 170 11.71 4.50 11.10
N VAL A 171 11.49 5.02 12.31
CA VAL A 171 11.68 4.23 13.55
C VAL A 171 10.76 2.99 13.53
N ALA A 172 9.49 3.15 13.20
CA ALA A 172 8.56 2.03 13.08
C ALA A 172 9.05 0.97 12.08
N LEU A 173 9.57 1.41 10.92
CA LEU A 173 10.11 0.51 9.89
C LEU A 173 11.38 -0.22 10.32
N VAL A 174 12.28 0.45 11.02
CA VAL A 174 13.48 -0.19 11.58
C VAL A 174 13.09 -1.29 12.55
N ILE A 175 12.12 -1.03 13.45
CA ILE A 175 11.60 -2.02 14.40
C ILE A 175 11.00 -3.22 13.65
N LEU A 176 10.18 -2.97 12.61
CA LEU A 176 9.55 -4.02 11.82
C LEU A 176 10.55 -4.85 11.02
N SER A 177 11.56 -4.19 10.44
CA SER A 177 12.62 -4.86 9.68
C SER A 177 13.45 -5.75 10.60
N ALA A 178 13.82 -5.26 11.78
CA ALA A 178 14.55 -6.02 12.79
C ALA A 178 13.74 -7.24 13.30
N ASP A 179 12.44 -7.07 13.53
CA ASP A 179 11.55 -8.18 13.93
C ASP A 179 11.47 -9.24 12.83
N SER A 180 11.31 -8.82 11.58
CA SER A 180 11.20 -9.71 10.42
C SER A 180 12.49 -10.52 10.20
N VAL A 181 13.64 -9.88 10.27
CA VAL A 181 14.95 -10.54 10.15
C VAL A 181 15.16 -11.53 11.32
N SER A 182 14.86 -11.11 12.55
CA SER A 182 14.99 -11.96 13.74
C SER A 182 14.09 -13.19 13.65
N ALA A 183 12.88 -13.05 13.10
CA ALA A 183 11.96 -14.14 12.89
C ALA A 183 12.47 -15.13 11.83
N ALA A 184 13.00 -14.62 10.71
CA ALA A 184 13.58 -15.45 9.66
C ALA A 184 14.79 -16.26 10.15
N HIS A 185 15.65 -15.65 10.97
CA HIS A 185 16.79 -16.35 11.58
C HIS A 185 16.35 -17.45 12.56
N ARG A 186 15.33 -17.22 13.38
CA ARG A 186 14.81 -18.25 14.29
C ARG A 186 14.24 -19.46 13.54
N SER A 187 13.45 -19.18 12.48
CA SER A 187 12.88 -20.26 11.65
C SER A 187 13.95 -21.12 10.99
N ARG A 188 15.04 -20.54 10.51
CA ARG A 188 16.15 -21.27 9.90
C ARG A 188 16.89 -22.17 10.91
N ARG A 189 17.12 -21.69 12.13
CA ARG A 189 17.78 -22.48 13.19
C ARG A 189 16.95 -23.70 13.56
N THR A 190 15.63 -23.54 13.73
CA THR A 190 14.76 -24.67 14.06
C THR A 190 14.78 -25.74 12.98
N VAL A 191 14.88 -25.37 11.70
CA VAL A 191 14.96 -26.35 10.59
C VAL A 191 16.30 -27.05 10.57
N SER A 192 17.43 -26.35 10.84
CA SER A 192 18.76 -27.00 10.93
C SER A 192 18.84 -27.97 12.11
N ASP A 193 18.34 -27.58 13.29
CA ASP A 193 18.36 -28.41 14.48
C ASP A 193 17.54 -29.73 14.30
N VAL A 194 16.45 -29.69 13.54
CA VAL A 194 15.67 -30.88 13.20
C VAL A 194 16.39 -31.75 12.16
N ALA A 195 17.09 -31.15 11.20
CA ALA A 195 17.85 -31.91 10.19
C ALA A 195 19.08 -32.64 10.77
N ASP A 196 19.68 -32.08 11.83
CA ASP A 196 20.82 -32.68 12.52
C ASP A 196 20.42 -33.85 13.45
N LEU A 197 19.11 -34.04 13.72
CA LEU A 197 18.59 -35.14 14.55
C LEU A 197 18.06 -36.35 13.73
N THR A 198 18.06 -36.27 12.41
CA THR A 198 17.61 -37.33 11.46
C THR A 198 18.78 -37.93 10.70
#